data_23586ac1640823f30232d34c1d0da268
#
_entry.id   23586ac1640823f30232d34c1d0da268
#
_cell.length_a   1.000
_cell.length_b   1.000
_cell.length_c   1.000
_cell.angle_alpha   90.00
_cell.angle_beta   90.00
_cell.angle_gamma   90.00
#
_symmetry.space_group_name_H-M   'P 1'
#
loop_
_entity.id
_entity.type
_entity.pdbx_description
1 polymer ?
#
loop_
_entity_poly.entity_id
_entity_poly.type
_entity_poly.pdbx_seq_one_letter_code
_entity_poly.pdbx_strand_id
1 'polypeptide(L)'
;MDKSTFQQKLQQYKDMVYRIAYTYLRNTADAEDVSQETFLKFYQLSKPFTDAGLEKAWLIRVALNACHNLRKSVWYNRRADYKEIPELFSDPTDNLLYEEVFALPERYRIVILLYYYEEYSIQEIADLTGRKISTIQTQLARARKKLKLALTEQGRDFYEQESLSANYESHSNAGTL
;
A
#
# COMPACT_ATOMS: atom_id res chain seq x y z
N MET A 1 -12.94 -21.68 -15.11
CA MET A 1 -13.64 -20.40 -15.33
C MET A 1 -13.61 -20.08 -16.82
N ASP A 2 -14.72 -19.62 -17.42
CA ASP A 2 -14.72 -19.17 -18.82
C ASP A 2 -13.97 -17.84 -18.99
N LYS A 3 -13.57 -17.56 -20.25
CA LYS A 3 -12.72 -16.38 -20.57
C LYS A 3 -13.42 -15.03 -20.27
N SER A 4 -14.73 -14.94 -20.52
CA SER A 4 -15.50 -13.70 -20.32
C SER A 4 -15.59 -13.36 -18.83
N THR A 5 -15.97 -14.35 -18.01
CA THR A 5 -16.01 -14.22 -16.54
C THR A 5 -14.63 -13.86 -15.98
N PHE A 6 -13.57 -14.49 -16.47
CA PHE A 6 -12.21 -14.16 -16.05
C PHE A 6 -11.84 -12.72 -16.36
N GLN A 7 -12.14 -12.23 -17.57
CA GLN A 7 -11.86 -10.84 -17.95
C GLN A 7 -12.57 -9.82 -17.04
N GLN A 8 -13.85 -10.08 -16.71
CA GLN A 8 -14.59 -9.23 -15.77
C GLN A 8 -13.95 -9.20 -14.38
N LYS A 9 -13.58 -10.38 -13.86
CA LYS A 9 -12.93 -10.49 -12.55
C LYS A 9 -11.53 -9.87 -12.54
N LEU A 10 -10.76 -10.04 -13.60
CA LEU A 10 -9.47 -9.40 -13.77
C LEU A 10 -9.61 -7.87 -13.71
N GLN A 11 -10.57 -7.32 -14.47
CA GLN A 11 -10.81 -5.87 -14.47
C GLN A 11 -11.27 -5.35 -13.09
N GLN A 12 -12.07 -6.14 -12.38
CA GLN A 12 -12.57 -5.81 -11.05
C GLN A 12 -11.46 -5.76 -9.99
N TYR A 13 -10.48 -6.67 -10.02
CA TYR A 13 -9.53 -6.89 -8.94
C TYR A 13 -8.08 -6.52 -9.27
N LYS A 14 -7.75 -6.16 -10.52
CA LYS A 14 -6.36 -5.92 -10.93
C LYS A 14 -5.68 -4.83 -10.10
N ASP A 15 -6.37 -3.72 -9.86
CA ASP A 15 -5.81 -2.57 -9.14
C ASP A 15 -5.60 -2.90 -7.65
N MET A 16 -6.52 -3.64 -7.04
CA MET A 16 -6.38 -4.13 -5.67
C MET A 16 -5.17 -5.08 -5.52
N VAL A 17 -5.07 -6.07 -6.39
CA VAL A 17 -3.97 -7.06 -6.33
C VAL A 17 -2.63 -6.38 -6.54
N TYR A 18 -2.52 -5.49 -7.54
CA TYR A 18 -1.32 -4.72 -7.81
C TYR A 18 -0.96 -3.81 -6.63
N ARG A 19 -1.94 -3.10 -6.05
CA ARG A 19 -1.75 -2.23 -4.87
C ARG A 19 -1.16 -3.01 -3.69
N ILE A 20 -1.69 -4.20 -3.40
CA ILE A 20 -1.19 -5.08 -2.35
C ILE A 20 0.26 -5.48 -2.63
N ALA A 21 0.54 -5.96 -3.85
CA ALA A 21 1.87 -6.40 -4.24
C ALA A 21 2.89 -5.26 -4.18
N TYR A 22 2.56 -4.09 -4.73
CA TYR A 22 3.44 -2.92 -4.70
C TYR A 22 3.67 -2.40 -3.27
N THR A 23 2.61 -2.30 -2.46
CA THR A 23 2.73 -1.90 -1.05
C THR A 23 3.67 -2.83 -0.28
N TYR A 24 3.66 -4.12 -0.61
CA TYR A 24 4.54 -5.10 0.01
C TYR A 24 6.00 -4.99 -0.49
N LEU A 25 6.19 -4.98 -1.81
CA LEU A 25 7.49 -5.15 -2.48
C LEU A 25 8.21 -3.82 -2.76
N ARG A 26 7.48 -2.73 -3.00
CA ARG A 26 7.99 -1.43 -3.45
C ARG A 26 8.83 -1.51 -4.73
N ASN A 27 8.45 -2.38 -5.61
CA ASN A 27 9.07 -2.58 -6.91
C ASN A 27 7.99 -2.87 -7.94
N THR A 28 7.92 -2.08 -9.01
CA THR A 28 6.89 -2.15 -10.04
C THR A 28 6.92 -3.49 -10.77
N ALA A 29 8.09 -3.92 -11.23
CA ALA A 29 8.23 -5.17 -11.97
C ALA A 29 7.85 -6.39 -11.11
N ASP A 30 8.30 -6.43 -9.87
CA ASP A 30 7.95 -7.50 -8.94
C ASP A 30 6.45 -7.50 -8.60
N ALA A 31 5.82 -6.31 -8.49
CA ALA A 31 4.39 -6.18 -8.26
C ALA A 31 3.56 -6.66 -9.46
N GLU A 32 4.01 -6.38 -10.68
CA GLU A 32 3.41 -6.87 -11.90
C GLU A 32 3.50 -8.40 -12.00
N ASP A 33 4.69 -8.96 -11.74
CA ASP A 33 4.92 -10.40 -11.75
C ASP A 33 4.02 -11.13 -10.74
N VAL A 34 3.94 -10.62 -9.50
CA VAL A 34 3.06 -11.18 -8.47
C VAL A 34 1.60 -11.07 -8.87
N SER A 35 1.20 -9.96 -9.49
CA SER A 35 -0.17 -9.77 -9.97
C SER A 35 -0.52 -10.77 -11.05
N GLN A 36 0.35 -10.96 -12.03
CA GLN A 36 0.18 -11.96 -13.09
C GLN A 36 0.09 -13.38 -12.52
N GLU A 37 1.01 -13.76 -11.62
CA GLU A 37 1.00 -15.07 -10.96
C GLU A 37 -0.31 -15.30 -10.19
N THR A 38 -0.80 -14.27 -9.47
CA THR A 38 -2.05 -14.33 -8.71
C THR A 38 -3.24 -14.60 -9.62
N PHE A 39 -3.36 -13.86 -10.75
CA PHE A 39 -4.45 -14.06 -11.68
C PHE A 39 -4.33 -15.35 -12.49
N LEU A 40 -3.12 -15.83 -12.76
CA LEU A 40 -2.93 -17.15 -13.38
C LEU A 40 -3.46 -18.26 -12.46
N LYS A 41 -3.13 -18.23 -11.17
CA LYS A 41 -3.69 -19.17 -10.18
C LYS A 41 -5.20 -19.06 -10.07
N PHE A 42 -5.74 -17.84 -10.12
CA PHE A 42 -7.18 -17.60 -10.08
C PHE A 42 -7.88 -18.21 -11.30
N TYR A 43 -7.34 -18.04 -12.49
CA TYR A 43 -7.87 -18.65 -13.72
C TYR A 43 -7.89 -20.18 -13.68
N GLN A 44 -6.87 -20.79 -13.07
CA GLN A 44 -6.70 -22.24 -12.95
C GLN A 44 -7.61 -22.88 -11.89
N LEU A 45 -8.38 -22.11 -11.12
CA LEU A 45 -9.28 -22.68 -10.12
C LEU A 45 -10.33 -23.58 -10.76
N SER A 46 -10.44 -24.78 -10.22
CA SER A 46 -11.42 -25.78 -10.69
C SER A 46 -12.86 -25.41 -10.36
N LYS A 47 -13.08 -24.62 -9.28
CA LYS A 47 -14.41 -24.21 -8.82
C LYS A 47 -14.42 -22.70 -8.59
N PRO A 48 -15.43 -21.99 -9.13
CA PRO A 48 -15.61 -20.56 -8.81
C PRO A 48 -16.01 -20.37 -7.36
N PHE A 49 -15.74 -19.19 -6.83
CA PHE A 49 -16.26 -18.77 -5.54
C PHE A 49 -17.77 -18.48 -5.64
N THR A 50 -18.50 -18.84 -4.62
CA THR A 50 -19.92 -18.54 -4.48
C THR A 50 -20.17 -17.19 -3.79
N ASP A 51 -19.16 -16.67 -3.12
CA ASP A 51 -19.19 -15.43 -2.35
C ASP A 51 -18.04 -14.50 -2.78
N ALA A 52 -18.39 -13.24 -3.07
CA ALA A 52 -17.42 -12.24 -3.54
C ALA A 52 -16.40 -11.84 -2.45
N GLY A 53 -16.78 -11.88 -1.18
CA GLY A 53 -15.86 -11.62 -0.07
C GLY A 53 -14.82 -12.71 0.08
N LEU A 54 -15.22 -13.97 -0.06
CA LEU A 54 -14.29 -15.12 -0.05
C LEU A 54 -13.35 -15.08 -1.26
N GLU A 55 -13.86 -14.68 -2.42
CA GLU A 55 -13.08 -14.50 -3.65
C GLU A 55 -12.01 -13.42 -3.47
N LYS A 56 -12.41 -12.23 -2.98
CA LYS A 56 -11.51 -11.11 -2.67
C LYS A 56 -10.45 -11.54 -1.64
N ALA A 57 -10.86 -12.15 -0.55
CA ALA A 57 -9.95 -12.62 0.51
C ALA A 57 -8.93 -13.65 0.00
N TRP A 58 -9.35 -14.55 -0.90
CA TRP A 58 -8.46 -15.52 -1.52
C TRP A 58 -7.40 -14.85 -2.40
N LEU A 59 -7.80 -13.90 -3.26
CA LEU A 59 -6.87 -13.13 -4.09
C LEU A 59 -5.82 -12.39 -3.25
N ILE A 60 -6.26 -11.72 -2.19
CA ILE A 60 -5.36 -11.03 -1.25
C ILE A 60 -4.37 -12.00 -0.63
N ARG A 61 -4.83 -13.16 -0.14
CA ARG A 61 -3.98 -14.17 0.48
C ARG A 61 -2.96 -14.74 -0.51
N VAL A 62 -3.36 -15.01 -1.74
CA VAL A 62 -2.45 -15.51 -2.79
C VAL A 62 -1.38 -14.46 -3.13
N ALA A 63 -1.77 -13.20 -3.30
CA ALA A 63 -0.84 -12.10 -3.55
C ALA A 63 0.16 -11.92 -2.40
N LEU A 64 -0.31 -11.88 -1.14
CA LEU A 64 0.56 -11.77 0.04
C LEU A 64 1.55 -12.94 0.15
N ASN A 65 1.10 -14.17 -0.12
CA ASN A 65 1.96 -15.34 -0.11
C ASN A 65 3.02 -15.29 -1.21
N ALA A 66 2.64 -14.85 -2.42
CA ALA A 66 3.58 -14.69 -3.53
C ALA A 66 4.65 -13.62 -3.20
N CYS A 67 4.24 -12.46 -2.67
CA CYS A 67 5.15 -11.42 -2.19
C CYS A 67 6.13 -11.94 -1.13
N HIS A 68 5.61 -12.68 -0.15
CA HIS A 68 6.43 -13.24 0.93
C HIS A 68 7.47 -14.24 0.40
N ASN A 69 7.07 -15.13 -0.53
CA ASN A 69 7.95 -16.09 -1.16
C ASN A 69 9.03 -15.41 -2.01
N LEU A 70 8.65 -14.39 -2.78
CA LEU A 70 9.60 -13.61 -3.58
C LEU A 70 10.65 -12.94 -2.68
N ARG A 71 10.24 -12.31 -1.58
CA ARG A 71 11.16 -11.68 -0.62
C ARG A 71 12.12 -12.64 0.07
N LYS A 72 11.72 -13.88 0.28
CA LYS A 72 12.60 -14.94 0.83
C LYS A 72 13.63 -15.43 -0.18
N SER A 73 13.44 -15.18 -1.47
CA SER A 73 14.39 -15.63 -2.49
C SER A 73 15.73 -14.90 -2.35
N VAL A 74 16.83 -15.62 -2.55
CA VAL A 74 18.20 -15.07 -2.46
C VAL A 74 18.44 -13.94 -3.47
N TRP A 75 17.69 -13.93 -4.57
CA TRP A 75 17.79 -12.93 -5.64
C TRP A 75 17.15 -11.60 -5.29
N TYR A 76 16.14 -11.58 -4.41
CA TYR A 76 15.43 -10.35 -4.03
C TYR A 76 16.36 -9.33 -3.37
N ASN A 77 17.25 -9.76 -2.49
CA ASN A 77 18.18 -8.89 -1.76
C ASN A 77 19.21 -8.16 -2.65
N ARG A 78 19.26 -8.47 -3.95
CA ARG A 78 20.17 -7.85 -4.95
C ARG A 78 19.47 -6.83 -5.86
N ARG A 79 18.16 -6.68 -5.76
CA ARG A 79 17.40 -5.71 -6.55
C ARG A 79 17.38 -4.36 -5.87
N ALA A 80 17.62 -3.29 -6.65
CA ALA A 80 17.48 -1.93 -6.15
C ALA A 80 16.00 -1.61 -5.88
N ASP A 81 15.72 -1.01 -4.73
CA ASP A 81 14.39 -0.45 -4.44
C ASP A 81 14.14 0.73 -5.37
N TYR A 82 13.20 0.59 -6.29
CA TYR A 82 12.70 1.71 -7.08
C TYR A 82 11.83 2.60 -6.19
N LYS A 83 12.11 3.90 -6.21
CA LYS A 83 11.43 4.89 -5.35
C LYS A 83 10.23 5.56 -6.03
N GLU A 84 9.95 5.23 -7.29
CA GLU A 84 8.82 5.82 -8.00
C GLU A 84 7.51 5.26 -7.48
N ILE A 85 6.62 6.17 -7.05
CA ILE A 85 5.26 5.81 -6.65
C ILE A 85 4.42 5.66 -7.93
N PRO A 86 3.83 4.49 -8.21
CA PRO A 86 3.03 4.28 -9.40
C PRO A 86 1.81 5.21 -9.46
N GLU A 87 1.38 5.55 -10.67
CA GLU A 87 0.24 6.42 -10.94
C GLU A 87 -1.05 5.98 -10.23
N LEU A 88 -1.21 4.67 -9.99
CA LEU A 88 -2.34 4.12 -9.22
C LEU A 88 -2.46 4.69 -7.78
N PHE A 89 -1.38 5.24 -7.24
CA PHE A 89 -1.33 5.89 -5.92
C PHE A 89 -1.25 7.43 -6.03
N SER A 90 -1.32 7.97 -7.25
CA SER A 90 -1.12 9.40 -7.53
C SER A 90 -2.43 10.19 -7.43
N ASP A 91 -3.20 10.01 -6.35
CA ASP A 91 -4.25 10.98 -6.03
C ASP A 91 -3.58 12.25 -5.50
N PRO A 92 -3.77 13.41 -6.15
CA PRO A 92 -3.11 14.67 -5.75
C PRO A 92 -3.39 15.09 -4.31
N THR A 93 -4.51 14.65 -3.74
CA THR A 93 -4.91 14.97 -2.36
C THR A 93 -4.23 14.09 -1.31
N ASP A 94 -3.69 12.93 -1.69
CA ASP A 94 -3.16 11.91 -0.78
C ASP A 94 -1.64 11.66 -0.93
N ASN A 95 -0.94 12.36 -1.82
CA ASN A 95 0.47 12.09 -2.14
C ASN A 95 1.39 12.08 -0.90
N LEU A 96 1.24 13.06 0.00
CA LEU A 96 2.04 13.13 1.23
C LEU A 96 1.79 11.91 2.14
N LEU A 97 0.54 11.46 2.23
CA LEU A 97 0.18 10.31 3.05
C LEU A 97 0.76 9.01 2.48
N TYR A 98 0.78 8.85 1.15
CA TYR A 98 1.37 7.67 0.51
C TYR A 98 2.87 7.61 0.72
N GLU A 99 3.60 8.71 0.59
CA GLU A 99 5.04 8.75 0.84
C GLU A 99 5.36 8.29 2.26
N GLU A 100 4.63 8.80 3.26
CA GLU A 100 4.80 8.41 4.65
C GLU A 100 4.43 6.94 4.92
N VAL A 101 3.36 6.46 4.29
CA VAL A 101 2.99 5.03 4.38
C VAL A 101 4.09 4.18 3.76
N PHE A 102 4.64 4.57 2.60
CA PHE A 102 5.72 3.83 1.95
C PHE A 102 7.06 3.92 2.70
N ALA A 103 7.29 4.94 3.51
CA ALA A 103 8.44 5.03 4.39
C ALA A 103 8.36 4.03 5.58
N LEU A 104 7.16 3.54 5.91
CA LEU A 104 6.99 2.54 6.96
C LEU A 104 7.66 1.20 6.60
N PRO A 105 8.13 0.42 7.58
CA PRO A 105 8.46 -0.99 7.39
C PRO A 105 7.27 -1.78 6.80
N GLU A 106 7.54 -2.73 5.91
CA GLU A 106 6.54 -3.54 5.19
C GLU A 106 5.41 -4.06 6.08
N ARG A 107 5.76 -4.64 7.23
CA ARG A 107 4.78 -5.19 8.20
C ARG A 107 3.74 -4.18 8.68
N TYR A 108 4.05 -2.88 8.64
CA TYR A 108 3.15 -1.79 9.01
C TYR A 108 2.36 -1.30 7.80
N ARG A 109 3.01 -1.18 6.63
CA ARG A 109 2.35 -0.76 5.38
C ARG A 109 1.17 -1.65 5.04
N ILE A 110 1.39 -2.97 5.07
CA ILE A 110 0.36 -3.96 4.72
C ILE A 110 -0.83 -3.90 5.67
N VAL A 111 -0.60 -3.73 6.96
CA VAL A 111 -1.71 -3.63 7.93
C VAL A 111 -2.49 -2.32 7.73
N ILE A 112 -1.81 -1.21 7.43
CA ILE A 112 -2.47 0.06 7.09
C ILE A 112 -3.30 -0.09 5.82
N LEU A 113 -2.76 -0.68 4.75
CA LEU A 113 -3.47 -0.89 3.50
C LEU A 113 -4.74 -1.74 3.72
N LEU A 114 -4.61 -2.89 4.35
CA LEU A 114 -5.74 -3.80 4.57
C LEU A 114 -6.81 -3.19 5.46
N TYR A 115 -6.43 -2.40 6.45
CA TYR A 115 -7.38 -1.82 7.40
C TYR A 115 -8.11 -0.59 6.82
N TYR A 116 -7.37 0.36 6.21
CA TYR A 116 -7.93 1.64 5.79
C TYR A 116 -8.41 1.67 4.33
N TYR A 117 -7.75 0.92 3.43
CA TYR A 117 -8.12 0.92 2.02
C TYR A 117 -9.01 -0.26 1.64
N GLU A 118 -8.71 -1.43 2.19
CA GLU A 118 -9.47 -2.63 1.87
C GLU A 118 -10.58 -2.92 2.88
N GLU A 119 -10.66 -2.10 3.95
CA GLU A 119 -11.71 -2.10 4.97
C GLU A 119 -11.86 -3.41 5.76
N TYR A 120 -10.77 -4.17 5.91
CA TYR A 120 -10.77 -5.39 6.70
C TYR A 120 -10.65 -5.09 8.20
N SER A 121 -11.42 -5.80 9.01
CA SER A 121 -11.29 -5.80 10.46
C SER A 121 -9.95 -6.41 10.90
N ILE A 122 -9.55 -6.12 12.14
CA ILE A 122 -8.32 -6.67 12.73
C ILE A 122 -8.33 -8.20 12.73
N GLN A 123 -9.49 -8.82 12.97
CA GLN A 123 -9.65 -10.27 12.91
C GLN A 123 -9.41 -10.81 11.52
N GLU A 124 -10.05 -10.23 10.51
CA GLU A 124 -9.89 -10.65 9.11
C GLU A 124 -8.46 -10.46 8.62
N ILE A 125 -7.79 -9.36 9.02
CA ILE A 125 -6.37 -9.14 8.70
C ILE A 125 -5.50 -10.23 9.35
N ALA A 126 -5.79 -10.63 10.57
CA ALA A 126 -5.09 -11.71 11.24
C ALA A 126 -5.25 -13.04 10.46
N ASP A 127 -6.46 -13.34 10.01
CA ASP A 127 -6.79 -14.53 9.22
C ASP A 127 -6.13 -14.49 7.82
N LEU A 128 -6.14 -13.32 7.15
CA LEU A 128 -5.53 -13.12 5.83
C LEU A 128 -4.00 -13.28 5.87
N THR A 129 -3.37 -12.77 6.92
CA THR A 129 -1.91 -12.73 7.06
C THR A 129 -1.34 -13.92 7.82
N GLY A 130 -2.19 -14.75 8.44
CA GLY A 130 -1.77 -15.85 9.30
C GLY A 130 -1.06 -15.40 10.59
N ARG A 131 -1.33 -14.16 11.05
CA ARG A 131 -0.73 -13.57 12.24
C ARG A 131 -1.73 -13.53 13.39
N LYS A 132 -1.23 -13.46 14.64
CA LYS A 132 -2.11 -13.32 15.82
C LYS A 132 -2.79 -11.94 15.83
N ILE A 133 -4.02 -11.87 16.31
CA ILE A 133 -4.79 -10.63 16.48
C ILE A 133 -3.99 -9.56 17.23
N SER A 134 -3.36 -9.95 18.34
CA SER A 134 -2.52 -9.05 19.15
C SER A 134 -1.33 -8.48 18.37
N THR A 135 -0.80 -9.25 17.42
CA THR A 135 0.27 -8.78 16.50
C THR A 135 -0.27 -7.70 15.58
N ILE A 136 -1.44 -7.90 14.97
CA ILE A 136 -2.07 -6.92 14.08
C ILE A 136 -2.42 -5.64 14.85
N GLN A 137 -3.01 -5.76 16.04
CA GLN A 137 -3.29 -4.61 16.92
C GLN A 137 -2.04 -3.79 17.22
N THR A 138 -0.95 -4.46 17.61
CA THR A 138 0.34 -3.81 17.90
C THR A 138 0.94 -3.15 16.66
N GLN A 139 0.89 -3.81 15.50
CA GLN A 139 1.39 -3.28 14.25
C GLN A 139 0.60 -2.04 13.82
N LEU A 140 -0.74 -2.08 13.93
CA LEU A 140 -1.61 -0.96 13.59
C LEU A 140 -1.36 0.25 14.51
N ALA A 141 -1.24 0.02 15.81
CA ALA A 141 -0.95 1.07 16.79
C ALA A 141 0.43 1.73 16.53
N ARG A 142 1.46 0.94 16.26
CA ARG A 142 2.80 1.44 15.96
C ARG A 142 2.86 2.17 14.62
N ALA A 143 2.16 1.67 13.60
CA ALA A 143 2.05 2.34 12.31
C ALA A 143 1.42 3.72 12.45
N ARG A 144 0.26 3.81 13.12
CA ARG A 144 -0.43 5.09 13.41
C ARG A 144 0.47 6.09 14.13
N LYS A 145 1.21 5.63 15.15
CA LYS A 145 2.13 6.51 15.89
C LYS A 145 3.23 7.06 15.00
N LYS A 146 3.79 6.23 14.12
CA LYS A 146 4.85 6.67 13.18
C LYS A 146 4.31 7.66 12.15
N LEU A 147 3.16 7.38 11.55
CA LEU A 147 2.51 8.29 10.60
C LEU A 147 2.17 9.63 11.27
N LYS A 148 1.60 9.61 12.48
CA LYS A 148 1.29 10.85 13.20
C LYS A 148 2.54 11.71 13.44
N LEU A 149 3.67 11.12 13.79
CA LEU A 149 4.92 11.85 14.01
C LEU A 149 5.42 12.46 12.70
N ALA A 150 5.50 11.68 11.62
CA ALA A 150 5.97 12.13 10.32
C ALA A 150 5.12 13.29 9.78
N LEU A 151 3.80 13.14 9.77
CA LEU A 151 2.88 14.18 9.31
C LEU A 151 2.92 15.45 10.19
N THR A 152 3.20 15.32 11.49
CA THR A 152 3.31 16.46 12.39
C THR A 152 4.61 17.22 12.15
N GLU A 153 5.71 16.55 11.89
CA GLU A 153 7.00 17.15 11.55
C GLU A 153 6.91 17.89 10.22
N GLN A 154 6.37 17.28 9.17
CA GLN A 154 6.14 17.93 7.87
C GLN A 154 5.21 19.13 7.97
N GLY A 155 4.14 19.02 8.76
CA GLY A 155 3.24 20.14 9.01
C GLY A 155 3.93 21.31 9.70
N ARG A 156 4.84 21.08 10.64
CA ARG A 156 5.64 22.15 11.27
C ARG A 156 6.57 22.82 10.28
N ASP A 157 7.28 22.03 9.47
CA ASP A 157 8.19 22.57 8.45
C ASP A 157 7.44 23.44 7.42
N PHE A 158 6.23 23.03 7.03
CA PHE A 158 5.37 23.80 6.12
C PHE A 158 4.96 25.15 6.73
N TYR A 159 4.48 25.17 7.98
CA TYR A 159 4.10 26.41 8.69
C TYR A 159 5.30 27.31 8.99
N GLU A 160 6.48 26.76 9.26
CA GLU A 160 7.70 27.54 9.43
C GLU A 160 8.14 28.21 8.12
N GLN A 161 8.07 27.50 6.98
CA GLN A 161 8.39 28.07 5.67
C GLN A 161 7.39 29.15 5.24
N GLU A 162 6.08 28.94 5.46
CA GLU A 162 5.06 29.97 5.20
C GLU A 162 5.27 31.24 6.06
N SER A 163 5.59 31.06 7.34
CA SER A 163 5.86 32.18 8.24
C SER A 163 7.13 32.95 7.87
N LEU A 164 8.15 32.29 7.37
CA LEU A 164 9.39 32.90 6.88
C LEU A 164 9.15 33.67 5.56
N SER A 165 8.36 33.14 4.64
CA SER A 165 8.02 33.78 3.38
C SER A 165 7.15 35.04 3.59
N ALA A 166 6.17 34.95 4.49
CA ALA A 166 5.31 36.10 4.84
C ALA A 166 6.09 37.26 5.51
N ASN A 167 7.10 36.94 6.32
CA ASN A 167 8.00 37.94 6.90
C ASN A 167 8.94 38.62 5.88
N TYR A 168 9.33 37.89 4.82
CA TYR A 168 10.14 38.48 3.75
C TYR A 168 9.37 39.47 2.88
N GLU A 169 8.11 39.18 2.58
CA GLU A 169 7.23 40.11 1.82
C GLU A 169 6.88 41.37 2.59
N SER A 170 6.73 41.29 3.92
CA SER A 170 6.43 42.43 4.76
C SER A 170 7.61 43.41 4.93
N HIS A 171 8.86 42.94 4.79
CA HIS A 171 10.06 43.78 4.86
C HIS A 171 10.47 44.39 3.51
N SER A 172 10.01 43.80 2.38
CA SER A 172 10.29 44.33 1.05
C SER A 172 9.43 45.57 0.68
N ASN A 173 8.28 45.74 1.34
CA ASN A 173 7.36 46.87 1.08
C ASN A 173 7.60 48.12 1.95
N ALA A 174 8.57 48.07 2.87
CA ALA A 174 8.87 49.21 3.77
C ALA A 174 10.03 50.12 3.31
N GLY A 175 10.53 49.91 2.09
CA GLY A 175 11.74 50.58 1.56
C GLY A 175 11.52 51.50 0.34
N THR A 176 10.33 52.07 0.15
CA THR A 176 10.17 53.10 -0.90
C THR A 176 9.29 54.26 -0.40
N LEU A 177 9.92 55.24 0.20
CA LEU A 177 9.47 56.62 0.32
C LEU A 177 10.69 57.52 0.10
#